data_bc9c84b8d1dd18bf218f97577b3af96a
#
_entry.id   bc9c84b8d1dd18bf218f97577b3af96a
#
_cell.length_a   1.000
_cell.length_b   1.000
_cell.length_c   1.000
_cell.angle_alpha   90.00
_cell.angle_beta   90.00
_cell.angle_gamma   90.00
#
_symmetry.space_group_name_H-M   'P 1'
#
loop_
_entity.id
_entity.type
_entity.pdbx_description
1 polymer ?
#
loop_
_entity_poly.entity_id
_entity_poly.type
_entity_poly.pdbx_seq_one_letter_code
_entity_poly.pdbx_strand_id
1 'polypeptide(L)'
;MIEDQEHWERDLKTGIESGFLSGGSLGTGIFEPRMVLNEGGRTVEHTIVEELKLCDRFIFSVAFVSSSAIAQLKQHLLDFEGTGRIVTSDFLNFNNPAAFAELLNLRSIRGIEVLRHEGKGFHPKGYVFENSRSVTAMIGSSNLTSRALSQNHEWNLKVSAANGSGLAAQLRRLHADQTGSAVPLTESWVQEYSTRFIAQFPESDRLLADQTNDALSEIVPNTMQQDALLALDFARAEGAKRAIIISATGTGKTMLSALDVRAVNPKRMLFIVHREQILDRTIFEYKKVLSGDSADYGKLTGSSKQQGRRYVFATVQTLSQESVLAEFDGDHFDYIIIDEAHRAGASTYQKVIGHFQPRFLLGMTATP
;
A
#
# COMPACT_ATOMS: atom_id res chain seq x y z
N MET A 1 13.11 -4.78 44.15
CA MET A 1 13.26 -3.49 43.44
C MET A 1 14.71 -3.17 43.06
N ILE A 2 15.71 -3.26 43.98
CA ILE A 2 17.14 -2.97 43.63
C ILE A 2 17.72 -4.13 42.78
N GLU A 3 17.52 -5.37 43.12
CA GLU A 3 17.97 -6.56 42.33
C GLU A 3 17.36 -6.58 40.92
N ASP A 4 16.16 -6.12 40.79
CA ASP A 4 15.43 -6.05 39.53
C ASP A 4 15.98 -4.96 38.59
N GLN A 5 16.47 -3.85 39.17
CA GLN A 5 17.07 -2.76 38.42
C GLN A 5 18.49 -3.10 37.92
N GLU A 6 19.29 -3.78 38.70
CA GLU A 6 20.62 -4.23 38.26
C GLU A 6 20.53 -5.31 37.18
N HIS A 7 19.47 -6.11 37.15
CA HIS A 7 19.30 -7.17 36.19
C HIS A 7 18.97 -6.59 34.79
N TRP A 8 18.02 -5.69 34.67
CA TRP A 8 17.67 -5.11 33.38
C TRP A 8 18.75 -4.16 32.80
N GLU A 9 19.51 -3.44 33.65
CA GLU A 9 20.66 -2.65 33.19
C GLU A 9 21.75 -3.53 32.58
N ARG A 10 22.00 -4.69 33.17
CA ARG A 10 22.92 -5.68 32.63
C ARG A 10 22.40 -6.23 31.29
N ASP A 11 21.12 -6.56 31.19
CA ASP A 11 20.51 -7.07 29.96
C ASP A 11 20.56 -6.02 28.85
N LEU A 12 20.32 -4.73 29.17
CA LEU A 12 20.46 -3.65 28.22
C LEU A 12 21.90 -3.49 27.74
N LYS A 13 22.86 -3.51 28.63
CA LYS A 13 24.29 -3.43 28.30
C LYS A 13 24.71 -4.61 27.43
N THR A 14 24.33 -5.83 27.78
CA THR A 14 24.60 -7.02 27.00
C THR A 14 23.96 -6.95 25.61
N GLY A 15 22.71 -6.47 25.51
CA GLY A 15 22.00 -6.30 24.23
C GLY A 15 22.68 -5.27 23.33
N ILE A 16 23.22 -4.17 23.89
CA ILE A 16 23.99 -3.17 23.14
C ILE A 16 25.33 -3.77 22.68
N GLU A 17 26.03 -4.45 23.57
CA GLU A 17 27.32 -5.06 23.26
C GLU A 17 27.19 -6.13 22.17
N SER A 18 26.24 -7.07 22.30
CA SER A 18 26.03 -8.14 21.33
C SER A 18 25.43 -7.64 20.01
N GLY A 19 24.55 -6.66 20.04
CA GLY A 19 23.85 -6.16 18.85
C GLY A 19 24.65 -5.16 18.02
N PHE A 20 25.57 -4.38 18.64
CA PHE A 20 26.24 -3.29 17.95
C PHE A 20 27.76 -3.29 18.04
N LEU A 21 28.37 -3.96 19.03
CA LEU A 21 29.78 -3.84 19.32
C LEU A 21 30.56 -5.13 19.19
N SER A 22 29.95 -6.30 19.35
CA SER A 22 30.62 -7.58 19.28
C SER A 22 30.17 -8.40 18.10
N GLY A 23 31.11 -9.13 17.45
CA GLY A 23 30.82 -10.08 16.36
C GLY A 23 30.37 -11.47 16.84
N GLY A 24 29.89 -11.62 18.06
CA GLY A 24 29.40 -12.88 18.63
C GLY A 24 28.04 -13.30 18.07
N SER A 25 27.57 -14.49 18.43
CA SER A 25 26.19 -14.93 18.11
C SER A 25 25.19 -14.01 18.81
N LEU A 26 24.11 -13.69 18.09
CA LEU A 26 22.99 -12.94 18.66
C LEU A 26 22.47 -13.65 19.92
N GLY A 27 22.40 -12.94 21.02
CA GLY A 27 21.83 -13.41 22.28
C GLY A 27 20.30 -13.53 22.20
N THR A 28 19.68 -13.82 23.32
CA THR A 28 18.21 -13.91 23.45
C THR A 28 17.62 -12.75 24.25
N GLY A 29 18.42 -11.72 24.52
CA GLY A 29 18.03 -10.58 25.35
C GLY A 29 16.92 -9.72 24.73
N ILE A 30 16.06 -9.16 25.58
CA ILE A 30 14.94 -8.30 25.16
C ILE A 30 15.45 -7.05 24.42
N PHE A 31 16.58 -6.48 24.89
CA PHE A 31 17.14 -5.24 24.35
C PHE A 31 18.06 -5.43 23.15
N GLU A 32 18.23 -6.66 22.68
CA GLU A 32 19.04 -6.93 21.52
C GLU A 32 18.28 -6.58 20.24
N PRO A 33 18.83 -5.67 19.39
CA PRO A 33 18.20 -5.35 18.13
C PRO A 33 18.25 -6.55 17.17
N ARG A 34 17.16 -6.80 16.47
CA ARG A 34 17.03 -7.96 15.57
C ARG A 34 16.35 -7.59 14.28
N MET A 35 16.83 -8.19 13.20
CA MET A 35 16.07 -8.25 11.98
C MET A 35 14.96 -9.30 12.12
N VAL A 36 13.73 -8.91 11.77
CA VAL A 36 12.57 -9.78 11.70
C VAL A 36 12.23 -9.98 10.24
N LEU A 37 12.41 -11.22 9.79
CA LEU A 37 12.23 -11.67 8.41
C LEU A 37 11.24 -12.82 8.40
N ASN A 38 10.61 -13.10 7.24
CA ASN A 38 9.75 -14.28 7.07
C ASN A 38 10.60 -15.48 6.60
N GLU A 39 11.59 -15.87 7.41
CA GLU A 39 12.54 -16.94 7.09
C GLU A 39 12.77 -17.86 8.30
N GLY A 40 13.16 -19.11 8.05
CA GLY A 40 13.62 -20.04 9.09
C GLY A 40 12.59 -20.37 10.18
N GLY A 41 11.29 -20.30 9.86
CA GLY A 41 10.19 -20.60 10.82
C GLY A 41 9.86 -19.45 11.78
N ARG A 42 10.56 -18.32 11.69
CA ARG A 42 10.23 -17.08 12.40
C ARG A 42 9.63 -16.09 11.42
N THR A 43 8.39 -15.73 11.67
CA THR A 43 7.64 -14.79 10.83
C THR A 43 7.42 -13.48 11.57
N VAL A 44 6.99 -12.46 10.83
CA VAL A 44 6.52 -11.19 11.40
C VAL A 44 5.34 -11.46 12.34
N GLU A 45 4.40 -12.33 11.92
CA GLU A 45 3.27 -12.77 12.74
C GLU A 45 3.73 -13.37 14.07
N HIS A 46 4.67 -14.32 14.02
CA HIS A 46 5.21 -14.96 15.22
C HIS A 46 5.77 -13.92 16.20
N THR A 47 6.52 -12.94 15.69
CA THR A 47 7.08 -11.87 16.51
C THR A 47 6.00 -10.99 17.14
N ILE A 48 4.95 -10.62 16.38
CA ILE A 48 3.82 -9.86 16.90
C ILE A 48 3.12 -10.65 18.03
N VAL A 49 2.87 -11.93 17.83
CA VAL A 49 2.22 -12.79 18.81
C VAL A 49 3.06 -12.95 20.10
N GLU A 50 4.38 -13.09 19.97
CA GLU A 50 5.27 -13.13 21.12
C GLU A 50 5.23 -11.81 21.92
N GLU A 51 5.29 -10.66 21.24
CA GLU A 51 5.26 -9.36 21.90
C GLU A 51 3.90 -9.06 22.54
N LEU A 52 2.78 -9.47 21.91
CA LEU A 52 1.43 -9.33 22.51
C LEU A 52 1.30 -10.08 23.85
N LYS A 53 2.01 -11.19 24.04
CA LYS A 53 2.02 -11.93 25.32
C LYS A 53 2.81 -11.24 26.42
N LEU A 54 3.69 -10.32 26.07
CA LEU A 54 4.65 -9.67 26.97
C LEU A 54 4.30 -8.21 27.26
N CYS A 55 3.36 -7.62 26.54
CA CYS A 55 3.02 -6.21 26.69
C CYS A 55 1.69 -6.00 27.41
N ASP A 56 1.58 -4.82 28.03
CA ASP A 56 0.34 -4.32 28.65
C ASP A 56 -0.44 -3.42 27.68
N ARG A 57 0.27 -2.91 26.67
CA ARG A 57 -0.28 -2.02 25.65
C ARG A 57 0.38 -2.26 24.31
N PHE A 58 -0.42 -2.26 23.22
CA PHE A 58 0.12 -2.26 21.87
C PHE A 58 -0.44 -1.10 21.03
N ILE A 59 0.34 -0.70 20.01
CA ILE A 59 -0.09 0.25 18.99
C ILE A 59 0.40 -0.25 17.64
N PHE A 60 -0.52 -0.50 16.73
CA PHE A 60 -0.24 -0.84 15.33
C PHE A 60 -0.57 0.37 14.46
N SER A 61 0.41 0.88 13.76
CA SER A 61 0.26 1.97 12.79
C SER A 61 0.59 1.41 11.41
N VAL A 62 -0.44 1.12 10.60
CA VAL A 62 -0.29 0.40 9.35
C VAL A 62 -1.20 0.98 8.27
N ALA A 63 -0.65 1.25 7.09
CA ALA A 63 -1.42 1.82 5.98
C ALA A 63 -2.36 0.79 5.33
N PHE A 64 -1.89 -0.46 5.20
CA PHE A 64 -2.65 -1.53 4.56
C PHE A 64 -3.01 -2.63 5.55
N VAL A 65 -4.26 -3.08 5.45
CA VAL A 65 -4.82 -4.15 6.27
C VAL A 65 -5.58 -5.13 5.38
N SER A 66 -5.51 -6.43 5.72
CA SER A 66 -6.35 -7.45 5.08
C SER A 66 -7.20 -8.18 6.13
N SER A 67 -8.39 -8.62 5.74
CA SER A 67 -9.27 -9.42 6.60
C SER A 67 -8.60 -10.72 7.03
N SER A 68 -7.82 -11.34 6.16
CA SER A 68 -7.04 -12.55 6.46
C SER A 68 -5.98 -12.33 7.54
N ALA A 69 -5.23 -11.19 7.50
CA ALA A 69 -4.26 -10.88 8.55
C ALA A 69 -4.92 -10.60 9.90
N ILE A 70 -6.07 -9.92 9.89
CA ILE A 70 -6.84 -9.70 11.10
C ILE A 70 -7.33 -11.04 11.67
N ALA A 71 -7.81 -11.95 10.80
CA ALA A 71 -8.25 -13.29 11.21
C ALA A 71 -7.12 -14.12 11.84
N GLN A 72 -5.89 -14.03 11.28
CA GLN A 72 -4.70 -14.70 11.86
C GLN A 72 -4.39 -14.23 13.28
N LEU A 73 -4.50 -12.92 13.54
CA LEU A 73 -4.22 -12.35 14.86
C LEU A 73 -5.43 -12.34 15.79
N LYS A 74 -6.63 -12.65 15.30
CA LYS A 74 -7.91 -12.46 16.01
C LYS A 74 -7.93 -13.11 17.37
N GLN A 75 -7.51 -14.38 17.48
CA GLN A 75 -7.53 -15.08 18.78
C GLN A 75 -6.59 -14.43 19.79
N HIS A 76 -5.40 -14.02 19.36
CA HIS A 76 -4.42 -13.36 20.24
C HIS A 76 -4.89 -11.98 20.69
N LEU A 77 -5.64 -11.27 19.83
CA LEU A 77 -6.25 -9.99 20.18
C LEU A 77 -7.46 -10.15 21.09
N LEU A 78 -8.23 -11.25 20.96
CA LEU A 78 -9.33 -11.60 21.87
C LEU A 78 -8.83 -11.95 23.28
N ASP A 79 -7.70 -12.66 23.36
CA ASP A 79 -7.08 -13.10 24.60
C ASP A 79 -6.25 -12.00 25.27
N PHE A 80 -6.09 -10.83 24.61
CA PHE A 80 -5.30 -9.73 25.11
C PHE A 80 -6.05 -8.94 26.20
N GLU A 81 -5.49 -8.90 27.41
CA GLU A 81 -6.11 -8.25 28.58
C GLU A 81 -5.74 -6.77 28.74
N GLY A 82 -4.78 -6.27 27.97
CA GLY A 82 -4.27 -4.90 28.02
C GLY A 82 -5.08 -3.89 27.20
N THR A 83 -4.44 -2.79 26.83
CA THR A 83 -5.02 -1.76 25.94
C THR A 83 -4.37 -1.81 24.58
N GLY A 84 -5.16 -1.83 23.52
CA GLY A 84 -4.69 -1.88 22.14
C GLY A 84 -5.16 -0.71 21.31
N ARG A 85 -4.34 -0.29 20.36
CA ARG A 85 -4.72 0.72 19.37
C ARG A 85 -4.26 0.29 17.98
N ILE A 86 -5.16 0.34 17.02
CA ILE A 86 -4.85 0.12 15.61
C ILE A 86 -5.19 1.39 14.85
N VAL A 87 -4.19 1.99 14.19
CA VAL A 87 -4.35 3.16 13.32
C VAL A 87 -4.11 2.74 11.90
N THR A 88 -5.09 2.96 11.03
CA THR A 88 -4.99 2.67 9.59
C THR A 88 -5.58 3.83 8.77
N SER A 89 -5.64 3.70 7.46
CA SER A 89 -6.21 4.72 6.58
C SER A 89 -6.94 4.09 5.39
N ASP A 90 -7.71 4.90 4.66
CA ASP A 90 -8.29 4.52 3.36
C ASP A 90 -7.36 4.88 2.19
N PHE A 91 -6.07 4.84 2.43
CA PHE A 91 -5.03 5.24 1.49
C PHE A 91 -5.28 4.67 0.09
N LEU A 92 -5.50 5.57 -0.87
CA LEU A 92 -5.77 5.27 -2.29
C LEU A 92 -6.85 4.21 -2.55
N ASN A 93 -7.77 3.97 -1.60
CA ASN A 93 -8.81 2.93 -1.66
C ASN A 93 -8.25 1.50 -1.87
N PHE A 94 -7.06 1.19 -1.35
CA PHE A 94 -6.46 -0.13 -1.48
C PHE A 94 -6.97 -1.15 -0.45
N ASN A 95 -7.44 -0.69 0.70
CA ASN A 95 -7.97 -1.57 1.72
C ASN A 95 -9.36 -2.08 1.32
N ASN A 96 -9.57 -3.41 1.36
CA ASN A 96 -10.88 -3.98 1.12
C ASN A 96 -11.86 -3.57 2.24
N PRO A 97 -13.11 -3.19 1.93
CA PRO A 97 -14.14 -2.91 2.95
C PRO A 97 -14.31 -4.03 3.99
N ALA A 98 -14.12 -5.30 3.60
CA ALA A 98 -14.16 -6.44 4.51
C ALA A 98 -13.09 -6.34 5.62
N ALA A 99 -11.91 -5.78 5.33
CA ALA A 99 -10.88 -5.57 6.35
C ALA A 99 -11.32 -4.53 7.38
N PHE A 100 -11.97 -3.45 6.96
CA PHE A 100 -12.53 -2.46 7.88
C PHE A 100 -13.69 -3.01 8.71
N ALA A 101 -14.51 -3.89 8.13
CA ALA A 101 -15.57 -4.59 8.87
C ALA A 101 -14.97 -5.51 9.97
N GLU A 102 -13.91 -6.26 9.66
CA GLU A 102 -13.20 -7.05 10.67
C GLU A 102 -12.54 -6.19 11.75
N LEU A 103 -11.97 -5.02 11.38
CA LEU A 103 -11.45 -4.07 12.36
C LEU A 103 -12.56 -3.51 13.27
N LEU A 104 -13.77 -3.27 12.76
CA LEU A 104 -14.92 -2.90 13.60
C LEU A 104 -15.30 -4.00 14.59
N ASN A 105 -15.21 -5.27 14.18
CA ASN A 105 -15.43 -6.40 15.08
C ASN A 105 -14.40 -6.42 16.22
N LEU A 106 -13.13 -6.07 15.92
CA LEU A 106 -12.11 -5.94 16.98
C LEU A 106 -12.40 -4.79 17.94
N ARG A 107 -12.99 -3.68 17.45
CA ARG A 107 -13.39 -2.55 18.32
C ARG A 107 -14.42 -2.96 19.39
N SER A 108 -15.21 -4.01 19.15
CA SER A 108 -16.12 -4.54 20.15
C SER A 108 -15.41 -5.23 21.32
N ILE A 109 -14.11 -5.54 21.17
CA ILE A 109 -13.28 -6.12 22.22
C ILE A 109 -12.92 -5.01 23.21
N ARG A 110 -13.12 -5.28 24.48
CA ARG A 110 -12.79 -4.34 25.55
C ARG A 110 -11.28 -4.01 25.52
N GLY A 111 -10.95 -2.71 25.48
CA GLY A 111 -9.56 -2.23 25.52
C GLY A 111 -8.90 -2.05 24.16
N ILE A 112 -9.54 -2.43 23.05
CA ILE A 112 -9.01 -2.20 21.69
C ILE A 112 -9.72 -1.01 21.03
N GLU A 113 -8.93 -0.03 20.63
CA GLU A 113 -9.37 1.15 19.90
C GLU A 113 -8.91 1.06 18.45
N VAL A 114 -9.83 1.29 17.51
CA VAL A 114 -9.52 1.31 16.06
C VAL A 114 -9.77 2.71 15.53
N LEU A 115 -8.73 3.30 14.95
CA LEU A 115 -8.73 4.65 14.43
C LEU A 115 -8.43 4.66 12.94
N ARG A 116 -9.01 5.61 12.24
CA ARG A 116 -8.74 5.94 10.85
C ARG A 116 -8.04 7.30 10.78
N HIS A 117 -6.86 7.34 10.19
CA HIS A 117 -6.13 8.58 9.94
C HIS A 117 -6.73 9.30 8.72
N GLU A 118 -7.06 10.58 8.85
CA GLU A 118 -7.69 11.38 7.79
C GLU A 118 -6.69 12.16 6.93
N GLY A 119 -5.43 12.25 7.37
CA GLY A 119 -4.39 12.98 6.66
C GLY A 119 -3.89 12.26 5.42
N LYS A 120 -3.52 13.03 4.39
CA LYS A 120 -2.83 12.49 3.22
C LYS A 120 -1.46 11.95 3.61
N GLY A 121 -1.01 10.89 2.92
CA GLY A 121 0.33 10.35 3.10
C GLY A 121 0.52 9.47 4.34
N PHE A 122 -0.54 9.00 5.00
CA PHE A 122 -0.40 8.03 6.08
C PHE A 122 0.05 6.68 5.53
N HIS A 123 1.33 6.36 5.72
CA HIS A 123 1.95 5.16 5.17
C HIS A 123 2.90 4.45 6.13
N PRO A 124 2.68 4.49 7.46
CA PRO A 124 3.54 3.80 8.41
C PRO A 124 3.37 2.28 8.31
N LYS A 125 4.39 1.58 8.80
CA LYS A 125 4.42 0.16 9.07
C LYS A 125 5.18 -0.02 10.37
N GLY A 126 4.49 0.18 11.47
CA GLY A 126 5.06 0.17 12.79
C GLY A 126 4.17 -0.56 13.78
N TYR A 127 4.78 -1.42 14.55
CA TYR A 127 4.16 -2.18 15.62
C TYR A 127 4.90 -1.86 16.91
N VAL A 128 4.22 -1.32 17.90
CA VAL A 128 4.81 -0.92 19.17
C VAL A 128 4.11 -1.64 20.30
N PHE A 129 4.89 -2.14 21.22
CA PHE A 129 4.46 -2.91 22.38
C PHE A 129 5.09 -2.29 23.61
N GLU A 130 4.28 -1.97 24.61
CA GLU A 130 4.72 -1.35 25.86
C GLU A 130 4.36 -2.22 27.05
N ASN A 131 5.30 -2.36 27.97
CA ASN A 131 5.04 -2.90 29.30
C ASN A 131 5.59 -1.97 30.39
N SER A 132 5.53 -2.38 31.66
CA SER A 132 6.00 -1.55 32.78
C SER A 132 7.46 -1.17 32.73
N ARG A 133 8.32 -1.88 31.96
CA ARG A 133 9.78 -1.72 31.92
C ARG A 133 10.31 -1.16 30.61
N SER A 134 9.70 -1.56 29.50
CA SER A 134 10.25 -1.30 28.17
C SER A 134 9.19 -0.96 27.14
N VAL A 135 9.64 -0.31 26.08
CA VAL A 135 8.94 -0.13 24.82
C VAL A 135 9.68 -0.91 23.74
N THR A 136 9.01 -1.85 23.09
CA THR A 136 9.53 -2.57 21.93
C THR A 136 8.85 -2.03 20.68
N ALA A 137 9.65 -1.70 19.66
CA ALA A 137 9.15 -1.29 18.36
C ALA A 137 9.66 -2.25 17.29
N MET A 138 8.77 -2.66 16.38
CA MET A 138 9.11 -3.32 15.13
C MET A 138 8.70 -2.38 13.99
N ILE A 139 9.70 -1.91 13.24
CA ILE A 139 9.53 -0.91 12.17
C ILE A 139 10.19 -1.44 10.90
N GLY A 140 9.48 -1.35 9.78
CA GLY A 140 10.03 -1.84 8.53
C GLY A 140 9.07 -1.76 7.35
N SER A 141 9.04 -2.82 6.53
CA SER A 141 8.24 -2.88 5.31
C SER A 141 6.88 -3.56 5.50
N SER A 142 6.66 -4.28 6.61
CA SER A 142 5.48 -5.14 6.79
C SER A 142 4.21 -4.37 7.11
N ASN A 143 3.24 -4.43 6.20
CA ASN A 143 1.86 -4.05 6.46
C ASN A 143 1.11 -5.15 7.25
N LEU A 144 -0.09 -4.86 7.74
CA LEU A 144 -0.97 -5.84 8.38
C LEU A 144 -1.75 -6.63 7.31
N THR A 145 -1.00 -7.34 6.47
CA THR A 145 -1.53 -8.22 5.41
C THR A 145 -0.98 -9.64 5.60
N SER A 146 -1.76 -10.66 5.24
CA SER A 146 -1.39 -12.07 5.49
C SER A 146 -0.01 -12.43 4.90
N ARG A 147 0.27 -11.99 3.68
CA ARG A 147 1.57 -12.24 3.04
C ARG A 147 2.72 -11.49 3.69
N ALA A 148 2.51 -10.23 4.10
CA ALA A 148 3.56 -9.48 4.79
C ALA A 148 3.87 -10.07 6.17
N LEU A 149 2.87 -10.69 6.81
CA LEU A 149 3.05 -11.32 8.11
C LEU A 149 3.79 -12.66 8.05
N SER A 150 3.68 -13.42 6.93
CA SER A 150 4.13 -14.83 6.92
C SER A 150 4.86 -15.31 5.66
N GLN A 151 4.80 -14.60 4.53
CA GLN A 151 5.27 -15.12 3.23
C GLN A 151 6.25 -14.21 2.49
N ASN A 152 5.97 -12.89 2.43
CA ASN A 152 6.81 -11.96 1.69
C ASN A 152 8.20 -11.84 2.31
N HIS A 153 9.19 -11.52 1.48
CA HIS A 153 10.50 -11.08 1.96
C HIS A 153 10.37 -9.66 2.53
N GLU A 154 10.15 -9.58 3.83
CA GLU A 154 10.00 -8.33 4.56
C GLU A 154 11.25 -8.04 5.40
N TRP A 155 11.57 -6.76 5.52
CA TRP A 155 12.68 -6.30 6.35
C TRP A 155 12.12 -5.43 7.47
N ASN A 156 12.20 -5.93 8.69
CA ASN A 156 11.81 -5.18 9.86
C ASN A 156 12.92 -5.19 10.89
N LEU A 157 13.13 -4.07 11.54
CA LEU A 157 14.00 -3.95 12.69
C LEU A 157 13.15 -3.98 13.96
N LYS A 158 13.40 -4.94 14.83
CA LYS A 158 12.89 -4.98 16.19
C LYS A 158 13.92 -4.36 17.11
N VAL A 159 13.51 -3.38 17.90
CA VAL A 159 14.34 -2.69 18.89
C VAL A 159 13.53 -2.45 20.15
N SER A 160 14.14 -2.68 21.31
CA SER A 160 13.53 -2.42 22.61
C SER A 160 14.32 -1.33 23.34
N ALA A 161 13.62 -0.50 24.09
CA ALA A 161 14.21 0.59 24.85
C ALA A 161 13.57 0.66 26.25
N ALA A 162 14.33 1.09 27.23
CA ALA A 162 13.80 1.36 28.57
C ALA A 162 12.78 2.49 28.52
N ASN A 163 11.74 2.42 29.35
CA ASN A 163 10.63 3.38 29.37
C ASN A 163 11.03 4.85 29.54
N GLY A 164 12.12 5.12 30.24
CA GLY A 164 12.67 6.46 30.44
C GLY A 164 13.63 6.93 29.35
N SER A 165 13.87 6.15 28.30
CA SER A 165 14.85 6.46 27.27
C SER A 165 14.35 7.48 26.25
N GLY A 166 15.29 8.11 25.54
CA GLY A 166 14.98 9.04 24.45
C GLY A 166 14.22 8.38 23.30
N LEU A 167 14.51 7.11 22.96
CA LEU A 167 13.78 6.37 21.93
C LEU A 167 12.32 6.11 22.34
N ALA A 168 12.08 5.70 23.59
CA ALA A 168 10.73 5.52 24.09
C ALA A 168 9.92 6.83 24.04
N ALA A 169 10.55 7.96 24.39
CA ALA A 169 9.90 9.27 24.27
C ALA A 169 9.56 9.66 22.83
N GLN A 170 10.46 9.37 21.87
CA GLN A 170 10.22 9.62 20.44
C GLN A 170 9.06 8.76 19.89
N LEU A 171 9.02 7.47 20.21
CA LEU A 171 7.94 6.57 19.81
C LEU A 171 6.58 7.04 20.33
N ARG A 172 6.51 7.44 21.61
CA ARG A 172 5.26 7.96 22.19
C ARG A 172 4.81 9.25 21.54
N ARG A 173 5.74 10.17 21.23
CA ARG A 173 5.43 11.40 20.50
C ARG A 173 4.89 11.11 19.12
N LEU A 174 5.56 10.24 18.35
CA LEU A 174 5.11 9.83 17.02
C LEU A 174 3.68 9.30 17.05
N HIS A 175 3.34 8.46 18.04
CA HIS A 175 1.99 7.95 18.19
C HIS A 175 0.98 9.01 18.60
N ALA A 176 1.36 9.94 19.47
CA ALA A 176 0.49 11.06 19.84
C ALA A 176 0.16 11.93 18.62
N ASP A 177 1.14 12.20 17.76
CA ASP A 177 0.97 12.97 16.54
C ASP A 177 0.04 12.22 15.54
N GLN A 178 0.25 10.93 15.34
CA GLN A 178 -0.59 10.11 14.47
C GLN A 178 -2.04 10.01 14.96
N THR A 179 -2.24 9.84 16.25
CA THR A 179 -3.58 9.73 16.84
C THR A 179 -4.30 11.08 16.92
N GLY A 180 -3.56 12.18 17.04
CA GLY A 180 -4.12 13.54 17.02
C GLY A 180 -4.82 13.89 15.69
N SER A 181 -4.44 13.22 14.59
CA SER A 181 -5.03 13.37 13.25
C SER A 181 -5.92 12.20 12.85
N ALA A 182 -6.28 11.32 13.79
CA ALA A 182 -7.07 10.14 13.53
C ALA A 182 -8.44 10.23 14.23
N VAL A 183 -9.44 9.64 13.59
CA VAL A 183 -10.82 9.56 14.10
C VAL A 183 -11.22 8.10 14.31
N PRO A 184 -12.15 7.82 15.23
CA PRO A 184 -12.64 6.46 15.42
C PRO A 184 -13.23 5.88 14.12
N LEU A 185 -12.87 4.63 13.81
CA LEU A 185 -13.53 3.89 12.74
C LEU A 185 -15.00 3.64 13.13
N THR A 186 -15.94 3.96 12.23
CA THR A 186 -17.38 3.82 12.49
C THR A 186 -18.07 2.96 11.45
N GLU A 187 -19.19 2.34 11.81
CA GLU A 187 -20.01 1.54 10.88
C GLU A 187 -20.51 2.40 9.72
N SER A 188 -20.96 3.62 9.99
CA SER A 188 -21.45 4.54 8.96
C SER A 188 -20.37 4.86 7.93
N TRP A 189 -19.13 5.08 8.40
CA TRP A 189 -18.01 5.32 7.50
C TRP A 189 -17.66 4.07 6.67
N VAL A 190 -17.69 2.88 7.27
CA VAL A 190 -17.41 1.63 6.52
C VAL A 190 -18.48 1.37 5.47
N GLN A 191 -19.74 1.65 5.74
CA GLN A 191 -20.82 1.57 4.75
C GLN A 191 -20.62 2.55 3.59
N GLU A 192 -20.29 3.80 3.90
CA GLU A 192 -20.00 4.82 2.89
C GLU A 192 -18.76 4.43 2.04
N TYR A 193 -17.70 3.99 2.69
CA TYR A 193 -16.50 3.48 2.03
C TYR A 193 -16.82 2.27 1.14
N SER A 194 -17.61 1.33 1.62
CA SER A 194 -18.05 0.16 0.87
C SER A 194 -18.81 0.58 -0.40
N THR A 195 -19.70 1.55 -0.29
CA THR A 195 -20.45 2.07 -1.44
C THR A 195 -19.53 2.71 -2.48
N ARG A 196 -18.56 3.51 -2.04
CA ARG A 196 -17.53 4.10 -2.93
C ARG A 196 -16.65 3.02 -3.58
N PHE A 197 -16.22 2.06 -2.78
CA PHE A 197 -15.39 0.94 -3.23
C PHE A 197 -16.14 0.08 -4.26
N ILE A 198 -17.41 -0.21 -4.00
CA ILE A 198 -18.31 -0.96 -4.88
C ILE A 198 -18.56 -0.23 -6.20
N ALA A 199 -18.75 1.09 -6.17
CA ALA A 199 -18.90 1.88 -7.38
C ALA A 199 -17.63 1.88 -8.26
N GLN A 200 -16.47 1.63 -7.65
CA GLN A 200 -15.19 1.48 -8.33
C GLN A 200 -14.96 0.07 -8.88
N PHE A 201 -15.60 -0.96 -8.29
CA PHE A 201 -15.41 -2.38 -8.63
C PHE A 201 -16.75 -3.05 -8.97
N PRO A 202 -17.01 -3.46 -10.24
CA PRO A 202 -18.25 -4.13 -10.68
C PRO A 202 -18.50 -5.49 -10.02
N GLU A 203 -19.73 -5.95 -10.10
CA GLU A 203 -20.27 -7.12 -9.39
C GLU A 203 -19.63 -8.47 -9.75
N SER A 204 -19.15 -8.64 -10.99
CA SER A 204 -18.40 -9.82 -11.44
C SER A 204 -17.14 -10.11 -10.62
N ASP A 205 -16.54 -9.08 -10.06
CA ASP A 205 -15.27 -9.16 -9.33
C ASP A 205 -15.47 -9.48 -7.86
N ARG A 206 -16.69 -9.22 -7.32
CA ARG A 206 -17.06 -9.58 -5.95
C ARG A 206 -17.19 -11.08 -5.74
N LEU A 207 -17.76 -11.81 -6.72
CA LEU A 207 -17.91 -13.26 -6.66
C LEU A 207 -16.56 -13.98 -6.81
N LEU A 208 -15.62 -13.40 -7.57
CA LEU A 208 -14.24 -13.85 -7.62
C LEU A 208 -13.45 -13.49 -6.35
N ALA A 209 -13.71 -12.32 -5.76
CA ALA A 209 -13.10 -11.90 -4.50
C ALA A 209 -13.54 -12.74 -3.31
N ASP A 210 -14.78 -13.25 -3.27
CA ASP A 210 -15.25 -14.16 -2.21
C ASP A 210 -14.68 -15.58 -2.35
N GLN A 211 -14.35 -16.02 -3.57
CA GLN A 211 -13.74 -17.35 -3.82
C GLN A 211 -12.20 -17.31 -3.86
N THR A 212 -11.61 -16.14 -4.06
CA THR A 212 -10.16 -15.93 -4.14
C THR A 212 -9.71 -14.79 -3.21
N ASN A 213 -10.32 -14.70 -2.03
CA ASN A 213 -10.17 -13.59 -1.07
C ASN A 213 -8.72 -13.20 -0.76
N ASP A 214 -7.77 -14.07 -1.05
CA ASP A 214 -6.32 -13.79 -0.91
C ASP A 214 -5.68 -13.21 -2.18
N ALA A 215 -6.19 -13.46 -3.39
CA ALA A 215 -5.48 -13.12 -4.62
C ALA A 215 -5.77 -11.70 -5.17
N LEU A 216 -6.97 -11.15 -4.99
CA LEU A 216 -7.34 -9.81 -5.48
C LEU A 216 -7.22 -8.72 -4.40
N SER A 217 -7.37 -9.07 -3.12
CA SER A 217 -7.07 -8.16 -2.01
C SER A 217 -5.57 -7.87 -1.84
N GLU A 218 -4.72 -8.61 -2.54
CA GLU A 218 -3.27 -8.63 -2.32
C GLU A 218 -2.42 -7.99 -3.42
N ILE A 219 -2.99 -7.28 -4.40
CA ILE A 219 -2.17 -6.40 -5.24
C ILE A 219 -1.86 -5.13 -4.43
N VAL A 220 -0.98 -5.32 -3.47
CA VAL A 220 -0.40 -4.23 -2.68
C VAL A 220 0.80 -3.70 -3.44
N PRO A 221 0.88 -2.39 -3.69
CA PRO A 221 2.04 -1.80 -4.32
C PRO A 221 3.29 -2.07 -3.47
N ASN A 222 4.42 -2.39 -4.11
CA ASN A 222 5.71 -2.46 -3.42
C ASN A 222 6.16 -1.06 -2.97
N THR A 223 7.21 -0.97 -2.16
CA THR A 223 7.66 0.31 -1.56
C THR A 223 7.90 1.40 -2.62
N MET A 224 8.59 1.07 -3.72
CA MET A 224 8.84 2.03 -4.81
C MET A 224 7.54 2.49 -5.47
N GLN A 225 6.59 1.58 -5.70
CA GLN A 225 5.29 1.92 -6.28
C GLN A 225 4.47 2.79 -5.32
N GLN A 226 4.56 2.54 -4.02
CA GLN A 226 3.89 3.32 -2.99
C GLN A 226 4.41 4.76 -2.97
N ASP A 227 5.73 4.95 -2.97
CA ASP A 227 6.35 6.28 -2.99
C ASP A 227 5.98 7.05 -4.27
N ALA A 228 5.96 6.35 -5.42
CA ALA A 228 5.56 6.95 -6.69
C ALA A 228 4.07 7.33 -6.71
N LEU A 229 3.19 6.50 -6.18
CA LEU A 229 1.75 6.80 -6.07
C LEU A 229 1.49 7.99 -5.15
N LEU A 230 2.19 8.08 -4.02
CA LEU A 230 2.15 9.24 -3.12
C LEU A 230 2.59 10.52 -3.83
N ALA A 231 3.71 10.46 -4.56
CA ALA A 231 4.22 11.60 -5.29
C ALA A 231 3.24 12.06 -6.39
N LEU A 232 2.59 11.12 -7.09
CA LEU A 232 1.56 11.43 -8.09
C LEU A 232 0.33 12.08 -7.47
N ASP A 233 -0.14 11.57 -6.33
CA ASP A 233 -1.29 12.13 -5.62
C ASP A 233 -0.99 13.54 -5.11
N PHE A 234 0.19 13.74 -4.53
CA PHE A 234 0.65 15.06 -4.10
C PHE A 234 0.73 16.04 -5.29
N ALA A 235 1.34 15.64 -6.40
CA ALA A 235 1.46 16.48 -7.59
C ALA A 235 0.08 16.90 -8.13
N ARG A 236 -0.90 15.98 -8.17
CA ARG A 236 -2.29 16.29 -8.57
C ARG A 236 -2.97 17.25 -7.60
N ALA A 237 -2.74 17.08 -6.29
CA ALA A 237 -3.28 17.97 -5.27
C ALA A 237 -2.75 19.41 -5.39
N GLU A 238 -1.48 19.56 -5.81
CA GLU A 238 -0.85 20.85 -6.13
C GLU A 238 -1.28 21.42 -7.50
N GLY A 239 -2.19 20.74 -8.21
CA GLY A 239 -2.73 21.22 -9.48
C GLY A 239 -1.92 20.83 -10.72
N ALA A 240 -0.94 19.93 -10.59
CA ALA A 240 -0.21 19.43 -11.75
C ALA A 240 -1.14 18.69 -12.70
N LYS A 241 -1.06 19.00 -13.98
CA LYS A 241 -1.81 18.34 -15.06
C LYS A 241 -1.02 17.25 -15.76
N ARG A 242 0.26 17.11 -15.45
CA ARG A 242 1.15 16.10 -16.02
C ARG A 242 2.25 15.71 -15.06
N ALA A 243 2.67 14.46 -15.14
CA ALA A 243 3.84 13.95 -14.41
C ALA A 243 4.61 12.94 -15.27
N ILE A 244 5.85 12.68 -14.89
CA ILE A 244 6.66 11.63 -15.48
C ILE A 244 7.23 10.73 -14.39
N ILE A 245 7.15 9.41 -14.60
CA ILE A 245 7.80 8.40 -13.77
C ILE A 245 9.02 7.89 -14.52
N ILE A 246 10.18 8.07 -13.92
CA ILE A 246 11.43 7.51 -14.40
C ILE A 246 11.82 6.36 -13.49
N SER A 247 11.79 5.14 -14.04
CA SER A 247 12.07 3.93 -13.25
C SER A 247 12.62 2.83 -14.17
N ALA A 248 13.60 2.06 -13.70
CA ALA A 248 14.27 1.04 -14.50
C ALA A 248 13.28 0.03 -15.13
N THR A 249 13.73 -0.70 -16.15
CA THR A 249 12.95 -1.80 -16.73
C THR A 249 12.76 -2.92 -15.69
N GLY A 250 11.58 -3.54 -15.69
CA GLY A 250 11.28 -4.62 -14.76
C GLY A 250 10.82 -4.20 -13.35
N THR A 251 10.82 -2.92 -13.02
CA THR A 251 10.36 -2.41 -11.71
C THR A 251 8.84 -2.41 -11.52
N GLY A 252 8.07 -2.84 -12.52
CA GLY A 252 6.62 -2.87 -12.43
C GLY A 252 5.91 -1.56 -12.79
N LYS A 253 6.47 -0.74 -13.71
CA LYS A 253 5.84 0.51 -14.18
C LYS A 253 4.41 0.33 -14.67
N THR A 254 4.13 -0.74 -15.41
CA THR A 254 2.78 -1.06 -15.90
C THR A 254 1.82 -1.31 -14.74
N MET A 255 2.25 -2.08 -13.73
CA MET A 255 1.48 -2.32 -12.51
C MET A 255 1.25 -1.01 -11.75
N LEU A 256 2.29 -0.18 -11.60
CA LEU A 256 2.21 1.13 -10.97
C LEU A 256 1.17 2.04 -11.66
N SER A 257 1.18 2.12 -12.99
CA SER A 257 0.19 2.92 -13.73
C SER A 257 -1.24 2.36 -13.59
N ALA A 258 -1.40 1.05 -13.55
CA ALA A 258 -2.70 0.43 -13.30
C ALA A 258 -3.22 0.73 -11.89
N LEU A 259 -2.34 0.70 -10.88
CA LEU A 259 -2.67 1.08 -9.50
C LEU A 259 -3.05 2.55 -9.39
N ASP A 260 -2.37 3.43 -10.11
CA ASP A 260 -2.70 4.85 -10.16
C ASP A 260 -4.04 5.10 -10.85
N VAL A 261 -4.31 4.43 -11.97
CA VAL A 261 -5.63 4.47 -12.64
C VAL A 261 -6.74 3.97 -11.71
N ARG A 262 -6.49 2.92 -10.93
CA ARG A 262 -7.43 2.44 -9.90
C ARG A 262 -7.73 3.52 -8.86
N ALA A 263 -6.70 4.19 -8.38
CA ALA A 263 -6.84 5.25 -7.38
C ALA A 263 -7.58 6.48 -7.90
N VAL A 264 -7.26 6.93 -9.12
CA VAL A 264 -7.88 8.11 -9.77
C VAL A 264 -9.28 7.81 -10.27
N ASN A 265 -9.56 6.57 -10.67
CA ASN A 265 -10.83 6.10 -11.21
C ASN A 265 -11.38 6.97 -12.36
N PRO A 266 -10.64 7.14 -13.46
CA PRO A 266 -11.04 8.00 -14.55
C PRO A 266 -12.29 7.48 -15.26
N LYS A 267 -13.08 8.40 -15.85
CA LYS A 267 -14.23 8.02 -16.68
C LYS A 267 -13.78 7.30 -17.95
N ARG A 268 -12.71 7.81 -18.57
CA ARG A 268 -12.09 7.22 -19.77
C ARG A 268 -10.59 7.37 -19.71
N MET A 269 -9.87 6.29 -19.93
CA MET A 269 -8.40 6.24 -19.92
C MET A 269 -7.88 5.80 -21.28
N LEU A 270 -6.80 6.45 -21.73
CA LEU A 270 -6.03 6.06 -22.91
C LEU A 270 -4.61 5.68 -22.50
N PHE A 271 -4.20 4.46 -22.85
CA PHE A 271 -2.81 3.97 -22.69
C PHE A 271 -2.13 3.90 -24.06
N ILE A 272 -1.03 4.62 -24.22
CA ILE A 272 -0.33 4.75 -25.50
C ILE A 272 1.01 4.03 -25.45
N VAL A 273 1.23 3.14 -26.42
CA VAL A 273 2.49 2.42 -26.61
C VAL A 273 3.06 2.63 -28.02
N HIS A 274 4.33 2.31 -28.16
CA HIS A 274 4.98 2.31 -29.47
C HIS A 274 4.77 0.99 -30.24
N ARG A 275 4.65 -0.16 -29.54
CA ARG A 275 4.58 -1.49 -30.16
C ARG A 275 3.31 -2.24 -29.74
N GLU A 276 2.59 -2.77 -30.72
CA GLU A 276 1.36 -3.52 -30.51
C GLU A 276 1.54 -4.76 -29.62
N GLN A 277 2.69 -5.44 -29.73
CA GLN A 277 3.01 -6.66 -28.96
C GLN A 277 2.98 -6.45 -27.43
N ILE A 278 3.12 -5.20 -26.96
CA ILE A 278 3.09 -4.88 -25.52
C ILE A 278 1.64 -4.80 -25.01
N LEU A 279 0.67 -4.48 -25.88
CA LEU A 279 -0.70 -4.16 -25.46
C LEU A 279 -1.41 -5.32 -24.76
N ASP A 280 -1.30 -6.54 -25.29
CA ASP A 280 -2.02 -7.69 -24.71
C ASP A 280 -1.54 -7.99 -23.29
N ARG A 281 -0.23 -7.91 -23.07
CA ARG A 281 0.35 -8.04 -21.73
C ARG A 281 -0.06 -6.88 -20.82
N THR A 282 -0.06 -5.66 -21.33
CA THR A 282 -0.49 -4.48 -20.56
C THR A 282 -1.95 -4.59 -20.15
N ILE A 283 -2.85 -4.95 -21.09
CA ILE A 283 -4.27 -5.17 -20.80
C ILE A 283 -4.45 -6.27 -19.74
N PHE A 284 -3.69 -7.37 -19.84
CA PHE A 284 -3.73 -8.44 -18.85
C PHE A 284 -3.31 -7.96 -17.44
N GLU A 285 -2.24 -7.16 -17.32
CA GLU A 285 -1.81 -6.59 -16.04
C GLU A 285 -2.85 -5.58 -15.49
N TYR A 286 -3.44 -4.77 -16.37
CA TYR A 286 -4.50 -3.84 -15.98
C TYR A 286 -5.75 -4.56 -15.49
N LYS A 287 -6.15 -5.64 -16.15
CA LYS A 287 -7.28 -6.49 -15.71
C LYS A 287 -7.09 -7.06 -14.32
N LYS A 288 -5.87 -7.41 -13.94
CA LYS A 288 -5.57 -7.87 -12.57
C LYS A 288 -5.81 -6.78 -11.51
N VAL A 289 -5.53 -5.52 -11.86
CA VAL A 289 -5.56 -4.39 -10.91
C VAL A 289 -6.90 -3.70 -10.86
N LEU A 290 -7.51 -3.46 -12.04
CA LEU A 290 -8.72 -2.65 -12.17
C LEU A 290 -10.01 -3.45 -12.04
N SER A 291 -9.92 -4.79 -12.09
CA SER A 291 -11.05 -5.69 -11.86
C SER A 291 -12.32 -5.24 -12.61
N GLY A 292 -12.29 -5.09 -13.92
CA GLY A 292 -13.43 -4.66 -14.74
C GLY A 292 -13.96 -5.76 -15.65
N ASP A 293 -15.17 -5.59 -16.17
CA ASP A 293 -15.66 -6.47 -17.23
C ASP A 293 -14.66 -6.40 -18.41
N SER A 294 -14.43 -7.55 -19.05
CA SER A 294 -13.63 -7.59 -20.28
C SER A 294 -14.14 -6.61 -21.35
N ALA A 295 -15.42 -6.23 -21.27
CA ALA A 295 -16.03 -5.22 -22.12
C ALA A 295 -15.54 -3.79 -21.88
N ASP A 296 -14.95 -3.48 -20.70
CA ASP A 296 -14.40 -2.16 -20.41
C ASP A 296 -13.06 -1.89 -21.09
N TYR A 297 -12.40 -2.93 -21.56
CA TYR A 297 -11.07 -2.86 -22.16
C TYR A 297 -11.14 -2.92 -23.67
N GLY A 298 -10.53 -1.96 -24.33
CA GLY A 298 -10.48 -1.87 -25.78
C GLY A 298 -9.07 -1.76 -26.33
N LYS A 299 -8.83 -2.40 -27.48
CA LYS A 299 -7.58 -2.32 -28.23
C LYS A 299 -7.81 -1.48 -29.48
N LEU A 300 -6.95 -0.50 -29.70
CA LEU A 300 -6.97 0.37 -30.89
C LEU A 300 -5.63 0.29 -31.61
N THR A 301 -5.61 -0.51 -32.67
CA THR A 301 -4.43 -0.80 -33.49
C THR A 301 -4.84 -0.86 -34.97
N GLY A 302 -3.91 -1.10 -35.86
CA GLY A 302 -4.20 -1.32 -37.27
C GLY A 302 -5.18 -2.48 -37.52
N SER A 303 -5.20 -3.47 -36.63
CA SER A 303 -6.03 -4.68 -36.74
C SER A 303 -7.26 -4.69 -35.84
N SER A 304 -7.38 -3.80 -34.85
CA SER A 304 -8.48 -3.76 -33.88
C SER A 304 -8.98 -2.33 -33.66
N LYS A 305 -10.31 -2.15 -33.70
CA LYS A 305 -10.99 -0.86 -33.51
C LYS A 305 -12.02 -0.94 -32.38
N GLN A 306 -11.56 -0.86 -31.14
CA GLN A 306 -12.40 -0.93 -29.92
C GLN A 306 -12.31 0.37 -29.10
N GLN A 307 -12.31 1.52 -29.77
CA GLN A 307 -12.13 2.83 -29.18
C GLN A 307 -13.27 3.31 -28.26
N GLY A 308 -14.46 2.72 -28.35
CA GLY A 308 -15.62 3.09 -27.53
C GLY A 308 -15.59 2.56 -26.09
N ARG A 309 -14.52 1.90 -25.68
CA ARG A 309 -14.38 1.31 -24.34
C ARG A 309 -13.90 2.32 -23.31
N ARG A 310 -14.09 2.00 -22.03
CA ARG A 310 -13.67 2.83 -20.91
C ARG A 310 -12.14 2.96 -20.84
N TYR A 311 -11.43 1.86 -20.99
CA TYR A 311 -9.97 1.77 -20.97
C TYR A 311 -9.47 1.38 -22.36
N VAL A 312 -8.93 2.33 -23.09
CA VAL A 312 -8.44 2.12 -24.45
C VAL A 312 -6.93 2.02 -24.44
N PHE A 313 -6.42 0.96 -25.06
CA PHE A 313 -4.99 0.68 -25.21
C PHE A 313 -4.63 0.78 -26.69
N ALA A 314 -3.79 1.72 -27.05
CA ALA A 314 -3.56 2.08 -28.42
C ALA A 314 -2.08 2.17 -28.79
N THR A 315 -1.76 1.92 -30.07
CA THR A 315 -0.46 2.27 -30.61
C THR A 315 -0.45 3.72 -31.07
N VAL A 316 0.65 4.43 -30.84
CA VAL A 316 0.80 5.83 -31.29
C VAL A 316 0.67 5.96 -32.79
N GLN A 317 1.13 4.96 -33.57
CA GLN A 317 1.04 4.94 -35.03
C GLN A 317 -0.42 4.94 -35.50
N THR A 318 -1.30 4.19 -34.85
CA THR A 318 -2.73 4.18 -35.20
C THR A 318 -3.39 5.48 -34.78
N LEU A 319 -3.13 5.96 -33.55
CA LEU A 319 -3.72 7.20 -33.06
C LEU A 319 -3.30 8.45 -33.87
N SER A 320 -2.07 8.48 -34.37
CA SER A 320 -1.55 9.63 -35.14
C SER A 320 -2.16 9.78 -36.55
N GLN A 321 -2.92 8.77 -37.04
CA GLN A 321 -3.67 8.87 -38.28
C GLN A 321 -4.80 9.91 -38.15
N GLU A 322 -4.91 10.82 -39.09
CA GLU A 322 -5.91 11.91 -39.04
C GLU A 322 -7.34 11.41 -38.95
N SER A 323 -7.65 10.37 -39.71
CA SER A 323 -8.97 9.76 -39.71
C SER A 323 -9.34 9.13 -38.35
N VAL A 324 -8.36 8.57 -37.63
CA VAL A 324 -8.57 7.96 -36.31
C VAL A 324 -8.63 9.06 -35.25
N LEU A 325 -7.73 10.04 -35.31
CA LEU A 325 -7.68 11.11 -34.34
C LEU A 325 -8.94 12.00 -34.39
N ALA A 326 -9.50 12.20 -35.57
CA ALA A 326 -10.75 12.94 -35.77
C ALA A 326 -12.01 12.24 -35.22
N GLU A 327 -11.94 10.96 -34.86
CA GLU A 327 -13.01 10.23 -34.20
C GLU A 327 -13.16 10.60 -32.71
N PHE A 328 -12.22 11.36 -32.14
CA PHE A 328 -12.19 11.71 -30.74
C PHE A 328 -12.25 13.22 -30.52
N ASP A 329 -13.08 13.66 -29.61
CA ASP A 329 -13.01 15.02 -29.09
C ASP A 329 -11.76 15.19 -28.22
N GLY A 330 -11.26 16.43 -28.12
CA GLY A 330 -10.04 16.70 -27.36
C GLY A 330 -10.10 16.33 -25.88
N ASP A 331 -11.29 16.34 -25.28
CA ASP A 331 -11.57 15.98 -23.89
C ASP A 331 -12.10 14.54 -23.71
N HIS A 332 -12.07 13.72 -24.77
CA HIS A 332 -12.61 12.37 -24.76
C HIS A 332 -12.01 11.50 -23.66
N PHE A 333 -10.70 11.61 -23.42
CA PHE A 333 -9.99 10.89 -22.36
C PHE A 333 -9.62 11.86 -21.24
N ASP A 334 -10.04 11.56 -20.03
CA ASP A 334 -9.69 12.37 -18.85
C ASP A 334 -8.35 11.95 -18.22
N TYR A 335 -7.84 10.76 -18.57
CA TYR A 335 -6.55 10.26 -18.13
C TYR A 335 -5.78 9.63 -19.30
N ILE A 336 -4.58 10.11 -19.56
CA ILE A 336 -3.72 9.57 -20.63
C ILE A 336 -2.38 9.10 -20.05
N ILE A 337 -1.96 7.90 -20.44
CA ILE A 337 -0.69 7.31 -20.06
C ILE A 337 0.15 7.08 -21.32
N ILE A 338 1.39 7.49 -21.27
CA ILE A 338 2.37 7.28 -22.34
C ILE A 338 3.48 6.39 -21.81
N ASP A 339 3.56 5.19 -22.35
CA ASP A 339 4.70 4.32 -22.10
C ASP A 339 5.87 4.70 -23.03
N GLU A 340 7.09 4.55 -22.51
CA GLU A 340 8.33 5.00 -23.16
C GLU A 340 8.30 6.51 -23.48
N ALA A 341 7.95 7.33 -22.49
CA ALA A 341 7.75 8.78 -22.61
C ALA A 341 8.98 9.55 -23.13
N HIS A 342 10.19 8.99 -23.07
CA HIS A 342 11.37 9.56 -23.73
C HIS A 342 11.17 9.74 -25.25
N ARG A 343 10.23 9.04 -25.87
CA ARG A 343 9.85 9.17 -27.28
C ARG A 343 8.82 10.26 -27.54
N ALA A 344 8.28 10.89 -26.50
CA ALA A 344 7.21 11.88 -26.63
C ALA A 344 7.59 13.12 -27.47
N GLY A 345 8.89 13.37 -27.70
CA GLY A 345 9.38 14.39 -28.61
C GLY A 345 9.17 14.09 -30.11
N ALA A 346 8.89 12.86 -30.49
CA ALA A 346 8.64 12.51 -31.89
C ALA A 346 7.32 13.13 -32.40
N SER A 347 7.28 13.51 -33.67
CA SER A 347 6.16 14.21 -34.31
C SER A 347 4.82 13.46 -34.17
N THR A 348 4.83 12.13 -34.24
CA THR A 348 3.65 11.28 -34.03
C THR A 348 3.06 11.42 -32.63
N TYR A 349 3.91 11.43 -31.58
CA TYR A 349 3.48 11.65 -30.20
C TYR A 349 2.99 13.08 -29.99
N GLN A 350 3.72 14.07 -30.51
CA GLN A 350 3.33 15.48 -30.40
C GLN A 350 1.97 15.76 -31.03
N LYS A 351 1.67 15.13 -32.18
CA LYS A 351 0.37 15.22 -32.82
C LYS A 351 -0.76 14.68 -31.91
N VAL A 352 -0.56 13.52 -31.28
CA VAL A 352 -1.54 12.90 -30.38
C VAL A 352 -1.69 13.70 -29.09
N ILE A 353 -0.58 14.08 -28.46
CA ILE A 353 -0.58 14.88 -27.22
C ILE A 353 -1.21 16.26 -27.43
N GLY A 354 -0.97 16.87 -28.58
CA GLY A 354 -1.52 18.20 -28.94
C GLY A 354 -3.03 18.17 -29.23
N HIS A 355 -3.58 17.02 -29.60
CA HIS A 355 -5.02 16.86 -29.85
C HIS A 355 -5.82 16.74 -28.55
N PHE A 356 -5.32 15.95 -27.58
CA PHE A 356 -6.06 15.66 -26.34
C PHE A 356 -5.78 16.68 -25.23
N GLN A 357 -6.80 16.91 -24.40
CA GLN A 357 -6.76 17.77 -23.22
C GLN A 357 -7.21 16.99 -21.96
N PRO A 358 -6.43 15.98 -21.53
CA PRO A 358 -6.79 15.19 -20.38
C PRO A 358 -6.72 16.01 -19.08
N ARG A 359 -7.43 15.57 -18.05
CA ARG A 359 -7.26 16.11 -16.70
C ARG A 359 -5.86 15.82 -16.17
N PHE A 360 -5.31 14.64 -16.53
CA PHE A 360 -3.95 14.27 -16.16
C PHE A 360 -3.28 13.42 -17.24
N LEU A 361 -2.00 13.74 -17.52
CA LEU A 361 -1.15 12.99 -18.43
C LEU A 361 0.04 12.42 -17.67
N LEU A 362 0.18 11.10 -17.69
CA LEU A 362 1.28 10.38 -17.06
C LEU A 362 2.23 9.83 -18.11
N GLY A 363 3.47 10.28 -18.08
CA GLY A 363 4.57 9.68 -18.82
C GLY A 363 5.28 8.61 -17.98
N MET A 364 5.65 7.50 -18.59
CA MET A 364 6.50 6.48 -17.97
C MET A 364 7.70 6.20 -18.86
N THR A 365 8.89 6.12 -18.28
CA THR A 365 10.11 5.78 -19.01
C THR A 365 11.15 5.10 -18.15
N ALA A 366 12.04 4.34 -18.77
CA ALA A 366 13.21 3.77 -18.11
C ALA A 366 14.43 4.70 -18.17
N THR A 367 14.44 5.65 -19.08
CA THR A 367 15.52 6.61 -19.30
C THR A 367 14.98 8.03 -19.18
N PRO A 368 15.75 8.95 -18.54
CA PRO A 368 15.37 10.35 -18.44
C PRO A 368 15.34 11.04 -19.81
#